data_daec5aa63e688c7bc64460c861ec7d44
#
_entry.id   daec5aa63e688c7bc64460c861ec7d44
#
_cell.length_a   1.000
_cell.length_b   1.000
_cell.length_c   1.000
_cell.angle_alpha   90.00
_cell.angle_beta   90.00
_cell.angle_gamma   90.00
#
_symmetry.space_group_name_H-M   'P 1'
#
loop_
_entity.id
_entity.type
_entity.pdbx_description
1 polymer ?
#
loop_
_entity_poly.entity_id
_entity_poly.type
_entity_poly.pdbx_seq_one_letter_code
_entity_poly.pdbx_strand_id
1 'polypeptide(L)'
;MVKKKPRTDMLTYTELIELRDKLTNCEIGLELAKTQYWHNFKEGQRSWHTKDWKERRSKFIKDKCEICSSKETLTLQHLSHPKKYSEYTTDITRAYAKNYIDKNPNIDKSEFSNHILKNYKYVPIPLCPNCGSRNPNRRIKKAPQYLCTECRQEFDEPINKSVDEIISAFYENEEAIEVRDKCFVTNDKWKNKHNLSNARYWLQREQAKNKDVETIEKEAFLLYLNDSIKYLSFEDTITACKKCASRFDLYNMELCPKCKEYYKGVQYPTCIQ
;
A
#
# COMPACT_ATOMS: atom_id res chain seq x y z
N MET A 1 9.54 -43.14 -20.60
CA MET A 1 8.29 -42.47 -20.15
C MET A 1 8.59 -41.74 -18.85
N VAL A 2 8.72 -40.42 -18.88
CA VAL A 2 8.89 -39.59 -17.65
C VAL A 2 7.53 -39.56 -16.96
N LYS A 3 7.41 -40.20 -15.81
CA LYS A 3 6.22 -40.09 -14.96
C LYS A 3 6.03 -38.62 -14.60
N LYS A 4 5.05 -37.93 -15.20
CA LYS A 4 4.62 -36.61 -14.76
C LYS A 4 4.25 -36.71 -13.27
N LYS A 5 4.98 -36.00 -12.39
CA LYS A 5 4.59 -35.86 -10.98
C LYS A 5 3.12 -35.40 -10.94
N PRO A 6 2.30 -35.97 -10.03
CA PRO A 6 0.93 -35.50 -9.90
C PRO A 6 0.91 -33.98 -9.70
N ARG A 7 0.07 -33.29 -10.44
CA ARG A 7 -0.17 -31.85 -10.21
C ARG A 7 -0.80 -31.72 -8.84
N THR A 8 -0.09 -31.12 -7.92
CA THR A 8 -0.71 -30.62 -6.70
C THR A 8 -1.62 -29.48 -7.13
N ASP A 9 -2.92 -29.70 -7.08
CA ASP A 9 -3.89 -28.65 -7.40
C ASP A 9 -3.88 -27.58 -6.31
N MET A 10 -4.22 -26.36 -6.68
CA MET A 10 -4.46 -25.29 -5.69
C MET A 10 -5.52 -25.74 -4.69
N LEU A 11 -5.47 -25.18 -3.47
CA LEU A 11 -6.48 -25.48 -2.46
C LEU A 11 -7.88 -25.24 -3.02
N THR A 12 -8.76 -26.20 -2.78
CA THR A 12 -10.19 -26.09 -3.09
C THR A 12 -10.86 -25.06 -2.20
N TYR A 13 -12.07 -24.67 -2.54
CA TYR A 13 -12.86 -23.75 -1.72
C TYR A 13 -13.03 -24.26 -0.28
N THR A 14 -13.29 -25.55 -0.10
CA THR A 14 -13.48 -26.17 1.24
C THR A 14 -12.16 -26.15 2.02
N GLU A 15 -11.05 -26.53 1.40
CA GLU A 15 -9.73 -26.52 2.04
C GLU A 15 -9.29 -25.11 2.43
N LEU A 16 -9.69 -24.08 1.69
CA LEU A 16 -9.42 -22.68 2.07
C LEU A 16 -10.22 -22.26 3.31
N ILE A 17 -11.47 -22.68 3.41
CA ILE A 17 -12.29 -22.44 4.61
C ILE A 17 -11.66 -23.13 5.82
N GLU A 18 -11.30 -24.40 5.68
CA GLU A 18 -10.65 -25.16 6.76
C GLU A 18 -9.33 -24.52 7.18
N LEU A 19 -8.52 -24.08 6.22
CA LEU A 19 -7.23 -23.39 6.50
C LEU A 19 -7.47 -22.10 7.30
N ARG A 20 -8.42 -21.27 6.88
CA ARG A 20 -8.80 -20.04 7.56
C ARG A 20 -9.27 -20.34 8.99
N ASP A 21 -10.13 -21.34 9.18
CA ASP A 21 -10.71 -21.69 10.48
C ASP A 21 -9.63 -22.22 11.43
N LYS A 22 -8.74 -23.10 10.98
CA LYS A 22 -7.60 -23.59 11.76
C LYS A 22 -6.67 -22.45 12.20
N LEU A 23 -6.39 -21.49 11.30
CA LEU A 23 -5.57 -20.32 11.65
C LEU A 23 -6.29 -19.38 12.62
N THR A 24 -7.60 -19.19 12.44
CA THR A 24 -8.41 -18.35 13.34
C THR A 24 -8.46 -18.92 14.74
N ASN A 25 -8.68 -20.24 14.85
CA ASN A 25 -8.75 -20.96 16.12
C ASN A 25 -7.37 -21.23 16.75
N CYS A 26 -6.27 -20.75 16.15
CA CYS A 26 -4.90 -21.02 16.59
C CYS A 26 -4.53 -22.50 16.61
N GLU A 27 -5.19 -23.35 15.83
CA GLU A 27 -4.86 -24.77 15.66
C GLU A 27 -3.57 -24.97 14.84
N ILE A 28 -3.25 -24.01 13.99
CA ILE A 28 -2.01 -23.93 13.23
C ILE A 28 -1.38 -22.54 13.34
N GLY A 29 -0.05 -22.49 13.27
CA GLY A 29 0.68 -21.21 13.21
C GLY A 29 0.65 -20.57 11.83
N LEU A 30 0.91 -19.25 11.78
CA LEU A 30 0.88 -18.44 10.57
C LEU A 30 1.79 -18.99 9.46
N GLU A 31 3.03 -19.35 9.79
CA GLU A 31 4.01 -19.82 8.80
C GLU A 31 3.60 -21.17 8.17
N LEU A 32 2.99 -22.04 8.96
CA LEU A 32 2.45 -23.29 8.42
C LEU A 32 1.26 -23.00 7.50
N ALA A 33 0.36 -22.10 7.90
CA ALA A 33 -0.78 -21.69 7.07
C ALA A 33 -0.34 -21.06 5.74
N LYS A 34 0.63 -20.16 5.79
CA LYS A 34 1.25 -19.56 4.58
C LYS A 34 1.88 -20.64 3.70
N THR A 35 2.61 -21.57 4.29
CA THR A 35 3.24 -22.68 3.56
C THR A 35 2.19 -23.54 2.86
N GLN A 36 1.11 -23.92 3.54
CA GLN A 36 0.03 -24.71 2.95
C GLN A 36 -0.66 -23.95 1.81
N TYR A 37 -0.88 -22.66 1.96
CA TYR A 37 -1.48 -21.83 0.92
C TYR A 37 -0.57 -21.67 -0.29
N TRP A 38 0.71 -21.26 -0.08
CA TRP A 38 1.63 -20.93 -1.16
C TRP A 38 2.30 -22.15 -1.81
N HIS A 39 2.41 -23.29 -1.10
CA HIS A 39 3.05 -24.49 -1.64
C HIS A 39 2.38 -24.99 -2.92
N ASN A 40 1.09 -24.81 -3.02
CA ASN A 40 0.29 -25.23 -4.16
C ASN A 40 0.20 -24.19 -5.28
N PHE A 41 0.76 -22.99 -5.06
CA PHE A 41 0.83 -21.96 -6.09
C PHE A 41 2.02 -22.23 -7.02
N LYS A 42 1.74 -22.73 -8.22
CA LYS A 42 2.73 -22.78 -9.31
C LYS A 42 2.68 -21.49 -10.10
N GLU A 43 3.85 -21.03 -10.54
CA GLU A 43 3.94 -19.87 -11.43
C GLU A 43 3.04 -20.06 -12.67
N GLY A 44 2.17 -19.07 -12.94
CA GLY A 44 1.21 -19.11 -14.03
C GLY A 44 -0.08 -19.91 -13.77
N GLN A 45 -0.21 -20.61 -12.64
CA GLN A 45 -1.47 -21.30 -12.29
C GLN A 45 -2.48 -20.28 -11.73
N ARG A 46 -3.74 -20.42 -12.14
CA ARG A 46 -4.86 -19.59 -11.69
C ARG A 46 -5.99 -20.48 -11.19
N SER A 47 -6.79 -19.97 -10.24
CA SER A 47 -7.95 -20.70 -9.67
C SER A 47 -8.88 -21.26 -10.73
N TRP A 48 -9.13 -20.51 -11.82
CA TRP A 48 -9.99 -20.94 -12.93
C TRP A 48 -9.42 -22.08 -13.79
N HIS A 49 -8.19 -22.51 -13.56
CA HIS A 49 -7.62 -23.69 -14.20
C HIS A 49 -7.95 -24.98 -13.42
N THR A 50 -8.39 -24.88 -12.17
CA THR A 50 -8.68 -26.04 -11.32
C THR A 50 -10.00 -26.73 -11.72
N LYS A 51 -10.09 -28.03 -11.42
CA LYS A 51 -11.30 -28.81 -11.64
C LYS A 51 -12.44 -28.33 -10.74
N ASP A 52 -12.14 -28.11 -9.46
CA ASP A 52 -13.07 -27.57 -8.45
C ASP A 52 -13.73 -26.27 -8.93
N TRP A 53 -12.94 -25.31 -9.39
CA TRP A 53 -13.45 -24.04 -9.88
C TRP A 53 -14.41 -24.23 -11.09
N LYS A 54 -14.04 -25.10 -12.03
CA LYS A 54 -14.85 -25.37 -13.23
C LYS A 54 -16.17 -26.02 -12.89
N GLU A 55 -16.16 -27.02 -11.99
CA GLU A 55 -17.37 -27.73 -11.53
C GLU A 55 -18.30 -26.78 -10.75
N ARG A 56 -17.74 -25.99 -9.86
CA ARG A 56 -18.53 -25.00 -9.09
C ARG A 56 -19.07 -23.89 -9.98
N ARG A 57 -18.25 -23.33 -10.87
CA ARG A 57 -18.67 -22.31 -11.84
C ARG A 57 -19.90 -22.76 -12.66
N SER A 58 -19.94 -24.00 -13.07
CA SER A 58 -21.05 -24.52 -13.88
C SER A 58 -22.43 -24.42 -13.20
N LYS A 59 -22.47 -24.37 -11.88
CA LYS A 59 -23.69 -24.20 -11.07
C LYS A 59 -24.18 -22.75 -10.97
N PHE A 60 -23.29 -21.78 -11.23
CA PHE A 60 -23.60 -20.35 -11.09
C PHE A 60 -23.82 -19.64 -12.42
N ILE A 61 -23.32 -20.20 -13.52
CA ILE A 61 -23.53 -19.61 -14.85
C ILE A 61 -24.96 -19.79 -15.32
N LYS A 62 -25.61 -18.69 -15.73
CA LYS A 62 -26.97 -18.65 -16.24
C LYS A 62 -26.99 -18.86 -17.77
N ASP A 63 -28.16 -19.04 -18.32
CA ASP A 63 -28.39 -19.30 -19.76
C ASP A 63 -28.30 -18.07 -20.65
N LYS A 64 -28.19 -16.86 -20.04
CA LYS A 64 -28.09 -15.59 -20.76
C LYS A 64 -27.28 -14.57 -19.97
N CYS A 65 -26.70 -13.63 -20.68
CA CYS A 65 -26.02 -12.48 -20.10
C CYS A 65 -26.99 -11.62 -19.27
N GLU A 66 -26.66 -11.37 -18.00
CA GLU A 66 -27.51 -10.59 -17.10
C GLU A 66 -27.52 -9.09 -17.42
N ILE A 67 -26.67 -8.63 -18.35
CA ILE A 67 -26.55 -7.22 -18.73
C ILE A 67 -27.27 -6.96 -20.05
N CYS A 68 -27.00 -7.76 -21.10
CA CYS A 68 -27.52 -7.50 -22.45
C CYS A 68 -28.40 -8.64 -22.98
N SER A 69 -28.71 -9.67 -22.16
CA SER A 69 -29.52 -10.82 -22.48
C SER A 69 -29.01 -11.71 -23.63
N SER A 70 -27.80 -11.49 -24.16
CA SER A 70 -27.18 -12.35 -25.15
C SER A 70 -26.95 -13.75 -24.57
N LYS A 71 -27.12 -14.78 -25.41
CA LYS A 71 -26.85 -16.18 -25.08
C LYS A 71 -25.49 -16.66 -25.58
N GLU A 72 -24.71 -15.77 -26.22
CA GLU A 72 -23.45 -16.16 -26.86
C GLU A 72 -22.26 -15.97 -25.90
N THR A 73 -21.35 -16.93 -25.95
CA THR A 73 -20.03 -16.85 -25.26
C THR A 73 -20.13 -16.40 -23.81
N LEU A 74 -20.97 -17.06 -23.02
CA LEU A 74 -21.19 -16.70 -21.62
C LEU A 74 -20.00 -17.07 -20.73
N THR A 75 -19.68 -16.17 -19.83
CA THR A 75 -18.70 -16.36 -18.77
C THR A 75 -19.24 -15.87 -17.44
N LEU A 76 -18.70 -16.41 -16.35
CA LEU A 76 -18.95 -15.89 -15.00
C LEU A 76 -17.93 -14.79 -14.74
N GLN A 77 -18.43 -13.57 -14.53
CA GLN A 77 -17.62 -12.37 -14.28
C GLN A 77 -17.69 -12.01 -12.81
N HIS A 78 -16.53 -11.90 -12.16
CA HIS A 78 -16.45 -11.35 -10.81
C HIS A 78 -16.59 -9.83 -10.85
N LEU A 79 -17.37 -9.27 -9.93
CA LEU A 79 -17.57 -7.83 -9.79
C LEU A 79 -16.50 -7.19 -8.91
N SER A 80 -15.86 -7.99 -8.05
CA SER A 80 -14.72 -7.57 -7.24
C SER A 80 -13.58 -8.58 -7.33
N HIS A 81 -12.35 -8.13 -7.12
CA HIS A 81 -11.17 -8.98 -7.08
C HIS A 81 -10.48 -8.83 -5.72
N PRO A 82 -9.92 -9.91 -5.15
CA PRO A 82 -9.12 -9.83 -3.94
C PRO A 82 -7.94 -8.88 -4.13
N LYS A 83 -7.66 -8.07 -3.12
CA LYS A 83 -6.42 -7.29 -3.06
C LYS A 83 -5.21 -8.23 -3.01
N LYS A 84 -4.03 -7.71 -3.34
CA LYS A 84 -2.78 -8.45 -3.12
C LYS A 84 -2.50 -8.56 -1.62
N TYR A 85 -1.88 -9.65 -1.19
CA TYR A 85 -1.49 -9.84 0.21
C TYR A 85 -0.69 -8.65 0.77
N SER A 86 0.23 -8.09 -0.05
CA SER A 86 1.02 -6.91 0.33
C SER A 86 0.18 -5.65 0.60
N GLU A 87 -0.99 -5.52 -0.01
CA GLU A 87 -1.89 -4.37 0.22
C GLU A 87 -2.56 -4.50 1.59
N TYR A 88 -3.03 -5.70 1.96
CA TYR A 88 -3.55 -5.96 3.31
C TYR A 88 -2.49 -5.71 4.37
N THR A 89 -1.28 -6.24 4.18
CA THR A 89 -0.17 -6.00 5.12
C THR A 89 0.11 -4.50 5.26
N THR A 90 0.06 -3.74 4.17
CA THR A 90 0.25 -2.28 4.20
C THR A 90 -0.86 -1.58 4.96
N ASP A 91 -2.13 -1.95 4.73
CA ASP A 91 -3.29 -1.32 5.37
C ASP A 91 -3.31 -1.61 6.88
N ILE A 92 -3.08 -2.87 7.28
CA ILE A 92 -2.98 -3.26 8.69
C ILE A 92 -1.79 -2.58 9.37
N THR A 93 -0.60 -2.58 8.75
CA THR A 93 0.57 -1.87 9.29
C THR A 93 0.27 -0.39 9.53
N ARG A 94 -0.48 0.25 8.63
CA ARG A 94 -0.86 1.67 8.77
C ARG A 94 -1.80 1.88 9.96
N ALA A 95 -2.77 0.98 10.17
CA ALA A 95 -3.68 1.05 11.32
C ALA A 95 -2.94 0.86 12.65
N TYR A 96 -2.04 -0.13 12.72
CA TYR A 96 -1.19 -0.37 13.89
C TYR A 96 -0.24 0.80 14.16
N ALA A 97 0.39 1.37 13.12
CA ALA A 97 1.24 2.53 13.24
C ALA A 97 0.49 3.74 13.80
N LYS A 98 -0.72 4.00 13.32
CA LYS A 98 -1.56 5.08 13.86
C LYS A 98 -1.82 4.90 15.34
N ASN A 99 -2.30 3.72 15.75
CA ASN A 99 -2.55 3.42 17.16
C ASN A 99 -1.28 3.50 18.03
N TYR A 100 -0.13 3.06 17.49
CA TYR A 100 1.16 3.17 18.18
C TYR A 100 1.57 4.62 18.38
N ILE A 101 1.45 5.46 17.35
CA ILE A 101 1.80 6.89 17.40
C ILE A 101 0.91 7.63 18.39
N ASP A 102 -0.40 7.36 18.37
CA ASP A 102 -1.36 7.97 19.30
C ASP A 102 -1.02 7.65 20.77
N LYS A 103 -0.50 6.45 21.03
CA LYS A 103 -0.06 6.01 22.39
C LYS A 103 1.35 6.44 22.76
N ASN A 104 2.21 6.69 21.76
CA ASN A 104 3.63 7.02 21.94
C ASN A 104 3.98 8.27 21.12
N PRO A 105 3.43 9.44 21.48
CA PRO A 105 3.65 10.68 20.72
C PRO A 105 5.11 11.17 20.75
N ASN A 106 5.82 10.82 21.82
CA ASN A 106 7.20 11.24 22.03
C ASN A 106 8.18 10.11 21.69
N ILE A 107 9.18 10.41 20.90
CA ILE A 107 10.33 9.52 20.64
C ILE A 107 11.53 10.06 21.39
N ASP A 108 12.36 9.17 21.92
CA ASP A 108 13.63 9.56 22.51
C ASP A 108 14.52 10.27 21.49
N LYS A 109 15.10 11.41 21.89
CA LYS A 109 15.90 12.26 20.99
C LYS A 109 17.13 11.52 20.46
N SER A 110 17.75 10.68 21.28
CA SER A 110 18.96 9.93 20.87
C SER A 110 18.61 8.84 19.87
N GLU A 111 17.50 8.14 20.08
CA GLU A 111 16.98 7.13 19.14
C GLU A 111 16.63 7.76 17.80
N PHE A 112 15.95 8.90 17.82
CA PHE A 112 15.59 9.63 16.60
C PHE A 112 16.82 10.14 15.85
N SER A 113 17.80 10.72 16.57
CA SER A 113 19.07 11.17 15.97
C SER A 113 19.80 10.01 15.30
N ASN A 114 19.90 8.86 15.95
CA ASN A 114 20.52 7.67 15.39
C ASN A 114 19.78 7.18 14.13
N HIS A 115 18.44 7.22 14.15
CA HIS A 115 17.63 6.86 12.98
C HIS A 115 17.91 7.81 11.79
N ILE A 116 17.98 9.13 12.04
CA ILE A 116 18.28 10.13 11.01
C ILE A 116 19.67 9.89 10.43
N LEU A 117 20.69 9.78 11.26
CA LEU A 117 22.09 9.59 10.81
C LEU A 117 22.27 8.30 10.02
N LYS A 118 21.56 7.23 10.38
CA LYS A 118 21.62 5.93 9.70
C LYS A 118 20.90 5.93 8.35
N ASN A 119 19.72 6.51 8.27
CA ASN A 119 18.80 6.30 7.16
C ASN A 119 18.70 7.46 6.17
N TYR A 120 19.25 8.63 6.53
CA TYR A 120 19.11 9.83 5.72
C TYR A 120 20.45 10.55 5.53
N LYS A 121 20.58 11.17 4.35
CA LYS A 121 21.59 12.18 4.09
C LYS A 121 20.96 13.56 4.27
N TYR A 122 21.54 14.37 5.13
CA TYR A 122 21.13 15.76 5.27
C TYR A 122 21.68 16.61 4.11
N VAL A 123 20.81 17.43 3.54
CA VAL A 123 21.15 18.42 2.51
C VAL A 123 20.86 19.81 3.10
N PRO A 124 21.88 20.55 3.51
CA PRO A 124 21.70 21.86 4.15
C PRO A 124 20.89 22.83 3.27
N ILE A 125 20.03 23.60 3.91
CA ILE A 125 19.31 24.69 3.27
C ILE A 125 20.03 25.98 3.60
N PRO A 126 20.52 26.72 2.60
CA PRO A 126 21.21 27.98 2.83
C PRO A 126 20.26 29.02 3.43
N LEU A 127 20.69 29.67 4.52
CA LEU A 127 19.95 30.71 5.20
C LEU A 127 20.68 32.05 5.04
N CYS A 128 19.92 33.14 4.99
CA CYS A 128 20.46 34.49 5.00
C CYS A 128 21.08 34.80 6.36
N PRO A 129 22.35 35.26 6.44
CA PRO A 129 23.00 35.53 7.71
C PRO A 129 22.40 36.73 8.45
N ASN A 130 21.66 37.61 7.74
CA ASN A 130 21.06 38.79 8.34
C ASN A 130 19.67 38.56 8.92
N CYS A 131 18.78 37.88 8.17
CA CYS A 131 17.38 37.72 8.57
C CYS A 131 16.93 36.27 8.71
N GLY A 132 17.80 35.28 8.49
CA GLY A 132 17.49 33.87 8.62
C GLY A 132 16.55 33.30 7.53
N SER A 133 16.17 34.12 6.52
CA SER A 133 15.29 33.63 5.46
C SER A 133 15.93 32.51 4.64
N ARG A 134 15.09 31.58 4.16
CA ARG A 134 15.50 30.38 3.42
C ARG A 134 15.71 30.67 1.93
N ASN A 135 16.59 29.85 1.34
CA ASN A 135 16.78 29.84 -0.11
C ASN A 135 17.10 31.22 -0.69
N PRO A 136 18.14 31.90 -0.18
CA PRO A 136 18.59 33.11 -0.83
C PRO A 136 18.93 32.83 -2.29
N ASN A 137 18.67 33.78 -3.17
CA ASN A 137 18.90 33.63 -4.59
C ASN A 137 20.42 33.52 -4.87
N ARG A 138 20.87 32.39 -5.41
CA ARG A 138 22.27 32.20 -5.79
C ARG A 138 22.54 32.83 -7.17
N ARG A 139 23.49 33.72 -7.21
CA ARG A 139 23.92 34.41 -8.43
C ARG A 139 25.20 33.78 -8.98
N ILE A 140 25.13 33.15 -10.14
CA ILE A 140 26.25 32.38 -10.71
C ILE A 140 27.39 33.30 -11.21
N LYS A 141 27.07 34.52 -11.67
CA LYS A 141 28.01 35.42 -12.33
C LYS A 141 28.27 36.72 -11.60
N LYS A 142 27.80 36.88 -10.38
CA LYS A 142 27.97 38.10 -9.57
C LYS A 142 28.50 37.74 -8.18
N ALA A 143 29.43 38.59 -7.69
CA ALA A 143 29.81 38.60 -6.29
C ALA A 143 29.13 39.82 -5.61
N PRO A 144 28.67 39.68 -4.37
CA PRO A 144 28.55 38.44 -3.59
C PRO A 144 27.59 37.41 -4.24
N GLN A 145 27.83 36.10 -3.98
CA GLN A 145 27.13 34.99 -4.67
C GLN A 145 25.66 34.88 -4.31
N TYR A 146 25.24 35.40 -3.18
CA TYR A 146 23.85 35.28 -2.70
C TYR A 146 23.20 36.64 -2.53
N LEU A 147 21.92 36.70 -2.82
CA LEU A 147 21.04 37.83 -2.54
C LEU A 147 19.83 37.33 -1.78
N CYS A 148 19.60 37.83 -0.59
CA CYS A 148 18.35 37.54 0.13
C CYS A 148 17.17 38.21 -0.54
N THR A 149 16.13 37.48 -0.83
CA THR A 149 14.90 38.00 -1.45
C THR A 149 14.06 38.82 -0.47
N GLU A 150 14.20 38.54 0.84
CA GLU A 150 13.44 39.20 1.90
C GLU A 150 14.08 40.53 2.34
N CYS A 151 15.31 40.45 2.86
CA CYS A 151 15.98 41.63 3.42
C CYS A 151 16.93 42.35 2.42
N ARG A 152 17.09 41.82 1.20
CA ARG A 152 17.96 42.36 0.15
C ARG A 152 19.47 42.37 0.48
N GLN A 153 19.88 41.72 1.57
CA GLN A 153 21.28 41.58 1.91
C GLN A 153 22.01 40.72 0.88
N GLU A 154 23.15 41.18 0.43
CA GLU A 154 24.12 40.43 -0.39
C GLU A 154 25.17 39.81 0.49
N PHE A 155 25.58 38.55 0.22
CA PHE A 155 26.58 37.80 0.99
C PHE A 155 27.17 36.66 0.16
N ASP A 156 28.35 36.18 0.55
CA ASP A 156 29.01 35.07 -0.11
C ASP A 156 28.79 33.73 0.63
N GLU A 157 28.65 33.77 1.94
CA GLU A 157 28.50 32.55 2.75
C GLU A 157 27.14 32.53 3.45
N PRO A 158 26.28 31.58 3.09
CA PRO A 158 25.03 31.36 3.81
C PRO A 158 25.28 30.65 5.14
N ILE A 159 24.42 30.86 6.11
CA ILE A 159 24.37 30.02 7.30
C ILE A 159 23.78 28.66 6.95
N ASN A 160 24.48 27.60 7.37
CA ASN A 160 23.99 26.24 7.26
C ASN A 160 23.88 25.65 8.67
N LYS A 161 22.69 25.24 9.08
CA LYS A 161 22.49 24.54 10.34
C LYS A 161 23.00 23.11 10.25
N SER A 162 23.56 22.60 11.33
CA SER A 162 23.93 21.20 11.48
C SER A 162 22.68 20.30 11.68
N VAL A 163 22.85 19.00 11.51
CA VAL A 163 21.78 18.01 11.80
C VAL A 163 21.32 18.12 13.25
N ASP A 164 22.25 18.24 14.19
CA ASP A 164 21.95 18.31 15.62
C ASP A 164 21.19 19.58 16.00
N GLU A 165 21.50 20.72 15.41
CA GLU A 165 20.75 21.96 15.60
C GLU A 165 19.32 21.84 15.11
N ILE A 166 19.09 21.19 13.95
CA ILE A 166 17.75 21.00 13.40
C ILE A 166 16.95 19.98 14.22
N ILE A 167 17.57 18.90 14.67
CA ILE A 167 16.92 17.94 15.57
C ILE A 167 16.57 18.60 16.90
N SER A 168 17.47 19.41 17.46
CA SER A 168 17.19 20.14 18.70
C SER A 168 16.01 21.10 18.53
N ALA A 169 15.99 21.88 17.45
CA ALA A 169 14.88 22.76 17.12
C ALA A 169 13.55 22.00 16.93
N PHE A 170 13.58 20.77 16.41
CA PHE A 170 12.41 19.93 16.27
C PHE A 170 11.78 19.54 17.63
N TYR A 171 12.62 19.26 18.64
CA TYR A 171 12.13 18.94 20.00
C TYR A 171 11.72 20.17 20.81
N GLU A 172 12.25 21.34 20.48
CA GLU A 172 11.92 22.62 21.13
C GLU A 172 10.68 23.26 20.51
N ASN A 173 10.58 23.23 19.19
CA ASN A 173 9.49 23.85 18.43
C ASN A 173 9.29 23.14 17.07
N GLU A 174 8.36 22.19 17.01
CA GLU A 174 8.01 21.45 15.77
C GLU A 174 7.52 22.37 14.64
N GLU A 175 7.09 23.58 14.95
CA GLU A 175 6.61 24.57 13.98
C GLU A 175 7.74 25.40 13.36
N ALA A 176 8.97 25.25 13.83
CA ALA A 176 10.10 25.96 13.27
C ALA A 176 10.22 25.69 11.75
N ILE A 177 10.57 26.74 11.02
CA ILE A 177 10.63 26.69 9.55
C ILE A 177 11.60 25.62 9.07
N GLU A 178 12.75 25.49 9.74
CA GLU A 178 13.80 24.53 9.42
C GLU A 178 13.36 23.06 9.59
N VAL A 179 12.42 22.83 10.50
CA VAL A 179 11.85 21.51 10.76
C VAL A 179 10.91 21.06 9.65
N ARG A 180 10.23 22.00 9.00
CA ARG A 180 9.27 21.72 7.92
C ARG A 180 9.91 21.42 6.57
N ASP A 181 11.17 21.76 6.41
CA ASP A 181 11.85 21.61 5.13
C ASP A 181 12.24 20.16 4.83
N LYS A 182 12.08 19.77 3.58
CA LYS A 182 12.45 18.43 3.09
C LYS A 182 13.95 18.35 2.78
N CYS A 183 14.78 18.48 3.82
CA CYS A 183 16.22 18.48 3.72
C CYS A 183 16.90 17.13 4.04
N PHE A 184 16.11 16.12 4.36
CA PHE A 184 16.60 14.76 4.62
C PHE A 184 16.26 13.84 3.45
N VAL A 185 17.30 13.32 2.78
CA VAL A 185 17.16 12.42 1.62
C VAL A 185 17.45 11.00 2.07
N THR A 186 16.55 10.06 1.80
CA THR A 186 16.75 8.65 2.16
C THR A 186 18.02 8.09 1.51
N ASN A 187 18.73 7.21 2.24
CA ASN A 187 19.92 6.54 1.73
C ASN A 187 19.63 5.41 0.74
N ASP A 188 18.34 5.05 0.58
CA ASP A 188 17.91 4.03 -0.34
C ASP A 188 18.01 4.46 -1.83
N LYS A 189 17.69 3.53 -2.73
CA LYS A 189 17.73 3.78 -4.18
C LYS A 189 16.75 4.85 -4.66
N TRP A 190 15.68 5.12 -3.91
CA TRP A 190 14.61 6.03 -4.33
C TRP A 190 14.92 7.50 -4.04
N LYS A 191 15.85 7.77 -3.11
CA LYS A 191 16.28 9.14 -2.76
C LYS A 191 15.13 10.09 -2.42
N ASN A 192 14.14 9.59 -1.67
CA ASN A 192 13.00 10.39 -1.26
C ASN A 192 13.42 11.50 -0.28
N LYS A 193 12.82 12.68 -0.44
CA LYS A 193 13.05 13.83 0.42
C LYS A 193 12.01 13.89 1.54
N HIS A 194 12.47 14.03 2.77
CA HIS A 194 11.65 14.11 3.98
C HIS A 194 12.00 15.33 4.82
N ASN A 195 11.01 15.83 5.56
CA ASN A 195 11.22 16.66 6.73
C ASN A 195 11.31 15.77 7.99
N LEU A 196 11.65 16.36 9.13
CA LEU A 196 11.80 15.60 10.38
C LEU A 196 10.48 14.94 10.85
N SER A 197 9.34 15.60 10.69
CA SER A 197 8.04 15.02 11.06
C SER A 197 7.75 13.76 10.24
N ASN A 198 8.05 13.77 8.93
CA ASN A 198 7.93 12.58 8.10
C ASN A 198 8.91 11.47 8.51
N ALA A 199 10.16 11.83 8.83
CA ALA A 199 11.14 10.86 9.29
C ALA A 199 10.75 10.23 10.63
N ARG A 200 10.19 11.04 11.58
CA ARG A 200 9.61 10.55 12.83
C ARG A 200 8.47 9.57 12.57
N TYR A 201 7.54 9.91 11.70
CA TYR A 201 6.43 9.01 11.33
C TYR A 201 6.94 7.66 10.81
N TRP A 202 7.97 7.66 9.96
CA TRP A 202 8.52 6.41 9.42
C TRP A 202 9.22 5.57 10.49
N LEU A 203 9.95 6.19 11.42
CA LEU A 203 10.54 5.49 12.56
C LEU A 203 9.46 4.86 13.44
N GLN A 204 8.43 5.61 13.84
CA GLN A 204 7.34 5.10 14.66
C GLN A 204 6.56 3.97 13.95
N ARG A 205 6.39 4.08 12.64
CA ARG A 205 5.78 3.02 11.84
C ARG A 205 6.63 1.75 11.83
N GLU A 206 7.94 1.88 11.76
CA GLU A 206 8.87 0.75 11.83
C GLU A 206 8.84 0.10 13.23
N GLN A 207 8.84 0.90 14.28
CA GLN A 207 8.71 0.42 15.66
C GLN A 207 7.39 -0.34 15.88
N ALA A 208 6.27 0.23 15.42
CA ALA A 208 4.96 -0.43 15.49
C ALA A 208 4.95 -1.77 14.76
N LYS A 209 5.50 -1.79 13.54
CA LYS A 209 5.60 -3.03 12.75
C LYS A 209 6.44 -4.08 13.46
N ASN A 210 7.59 -3.71 14.00
CA ASN A 210 8.50 -4.66 14.65
C ASN A 210 7.91 -5.22 15.96
N LYS A 211 7.12 -4.42 16.67
CA LYS A 211 6.47 -4.82 17.90
C LYS A 211 5.37 -5.86 17.67
N ASP A 212 4.57 -5.68 16.65
CA ASP A 212 3.35 -6.44 16.40
C ASP A 212 3.41 -7.22 15.07
N VAL A 213 4.61 -7.56 14.56
CA VAL A 213 4.82 -8.14 13.23
C VAL A 213 3.99 -9.39 12.99
N GLU A 214 3.97 -10.31 13.93
CA GLU A 214 3.25 -11.58 13.79
C GLU A 214 1.74 -11.36 13.76
N THR A 215 1.23 -10.47 14.61
CA THR A 215 -0.19 -10.09 14.65
C THR A 215 -0.62 -9.40 13.36
N ILE A 216 0.18 -8.43 12.89
CA ILE A 216 -0.08 -7.72 11.63
C ILE A 216 -0.13 -8.71 10.45
N GLU A 217 0.83 -9.61 10.38
CA GLU A 217 0.90 -10.59 9.30
C GLU A 217 -0.24 -11.61 9.36
N LYS A 218 -0.63 -12.04 10.57
CA LYS A 218 -1.75 -12.96 10.78
C LYS A 218 -3.07 -12.31 10.36
N GLU A 219 -3.34 -11.09 10.81
CA GLU A 219 -4.55 -10.36 10.43
C GLU A 219 -4.61 -10.13 8.92
N ALA A 220 -3.52 -9.67 8.31
CA ALA A 220 -3.43 -9.46 6.87
C ALA A 220 -3.68 -10.75 6.08
N PHE A 221 -3.15 -11.88 6.56
CA PHE A 221 -3.33 -13.17 5.90
C PHE A 221 -4.76 -13.70 6.06
N LEU A 222 -5.39 -13.50 7.22
CA LEU A 222 -6.80 -13.84 7.42
C LEU A 222 -7.73 -13.02 6.51
N LEU A 223 -7.49 -11.72 6.35
CA LEU A 223 -8.24 -10.88 5.41
C LEU A 223 -8.06 -11.37 3.97
N TYR A 224 -6.83 -11.68 3.59
CA TYR A 224 -6.52 -12.21 2.27
C TYR A 224 -7.21 -13.56 2.00
N LEU A 225 -7.24 -14.47 3.00
CA LEU A 225 -7.96 -15.74 2.90
C LEU A 225 -9.48 -15.53 2.78
N ASN A 226 -10.05 -14.63 3.58
CA ASN A 226 -11.48 -14.31 3.52
C ASN A 226 -11.89 -13.78 2.15
N ASP A 227 -11.12 -12.86 1.57
CA ASP A 227 -11.41 -12.34 0.23
C ASP A 227 -11.19 -13.39 -0.85
N SER A 228 -10.21 -14.29 -0.69
CA SER A 228 -10.00 -15.43 -1.59
C SER A 228 -11.17 -16.42 -1.53
N ILE A 229 -11.70 -16.70 -0.33
CA ILE A 229 -12.87 -17.53 -0.11
C ILE A 229 -14.09 -16.85 -0.75
N LYS A 230 -14.31 -15.54 -0.49
CA LYS A 230 -15.40 -14.77 -1.10
C LYS A 230 -15.32 -14.80 -2.64
N TYR A 231 -14.13 -14.62 -3.20
CA TYR A 231 -13.91 -14.72 -4.64
C TYR A 231 -14.30 -16.11 -5.19
N LEU A 232 -13.94 -17.16 -4.48
CA LEU A 232 -14.27 -18.54 -4.88
C LEU A 232 -15.69 -18.95 -4.51
N SER A 233 -16.43 -18.21 -3.67
CA SER A 233 -17.85 -18.49 -3.39
C SER A 233 -18.75 -18.20 -4.58
N PHE A 234 -18.32 -17.37 -5.52
CA PHE A 234 -19.10 -16.85 -6.65
C PHE A 234 -20.31 -15.98 -6.25
N GLU A 235 -20.42 -15.58 -4.99
CA GLU A 235 -21.52 -14.72 -4.53
C GLU A 235 -21.52 -13.36 -5.21
N ASP A 236 -20.33 -12.82 -5.47
CA ASP A 236 -20.13 -11.51 -6.11
C ASP A 236 -19.79 -11.68 -7.60
N THR A 237 -20.69 -12.39 -8.31
CA THR A 237 -20.51 -12.67 -9.74
C THR A 237 -21.79 -12.41 -10.52
N ILE A 238 -21.62 -12.18 -11.83
CA ILE A 238 -22.71 -12.14 -12.80
C ILE A 238 -22.35 -13.00 -13.99
N THR A 239 -23.36 -13.55 -14.66
CA THR A 239 -23.19 -14.16 -15.97
C THR A 239 -23.14 -13.07 -17.03
N ALA A 240 -21.99 -12.92 -17.70
CA ALA A 240 -21.77 -11.92 -18.73
C ALA A 240 -21.35 -12.58 -20.06
N CYS A 241 -21.80 -12.03 -21.19
CA CYS A 241 -21.21 -12.40 -22.48
C CYS A 241 -19.81 -11.78 -22.62
N LYS A 242 -18.99 -12.32 -23.52
CA LYS A 242 -17.60 -11.86 -23.73
C LYS A 242 -17.51 -10.33 -23.92
N LYS A 243 -18.44 -9.73 -24.66
CA LYS A 243 -18.48 -8.28 -24.90
C LYS A 243 -18.72 -7.48 -23.61
N CYS A 244 -19.64 -7.94 -22.76
CA CYS A 244 -19.93 -7.30 -21.48
C CYS A 244 -18.80 -7.55 -20.47
N ALA A 245 -18.25 -8.75 -20.39
CA ALA A 245 -17.12 -9.07 -19.51
C ALA A 245 -15.86 -8.24 -19.82
N SER A 246 -15.56 -8.00 -21.11
CA SER A 246 -14.40 -7.17 -21.48
C SER A 246 -14.46 -5.73 -20.96
N ARG A 247 -15.65 -5.19 -20.66
CA ARG A 247 -15.79 -3.85 -20.07
C ARG A 247 -15.23 -3.79 -18.66
N PHE A 248 -15.38 -4.86 -17.87
CA PHE A 248 -14.75 -4.97 -16.55
C PHE A 248 -13.24 -5.17 -16.68
N ASP A 249 -12.81 -6.16 -17.46
CA ASP A 249 -11.42 -6.61 -17.47
C ASP A 249 -10.47 -5.68 -18.22
N LEU A 250 -10.89 -5.10 -19.35
CA LEU A 250 -10.04 -4.27 -20.20
C LEU A 250 -10.20 -2.78 -19.95
N TYR A 251 -11.41 -2.35 -19.62
CA TYR A 251 -11.71 -0.93 -19.47
C TYR A 251 -11.87 -0.49 -18.02
N ASN A 252 -11.73 -1.41 -17.05
CA ASN A 252 -11.91 -1.16 -15.62
C ASN A 252 -13.23 -0.40 -15.33
N MET A 253 -14.30 -0.82 -15.98
CA MET A 253 -15.62 -0.26 -15.75
C MET A 253 -16.33 -1.02 -14.64
N GLU A 254 -17.10 -0.31 -13.85
CA GLU A 254 -17.98 -0.87 -12.83
C GLU A 254 -19.42 -0.86 -13.31
N LEU A 255 -20.25 -1.68 -12.69
CA LEU A 255 -21.68 -1.79 -13.02
C LEU A 255 -22.50 -1.20 -11.89
N CYS A 256 -23.36 -0.23 -12.21
CA CYS A 256 -24.30 0.29 -11.23
C CYS A 256 -25.25 -0.80 -10.72
N PRO A 257 -25.36 -1.01 -9.40
CA PRO A 257 -26.26 -2.06 -8.85
C PRO A 257 -27.73 -1.77 -9.13
N LYS A 258 -28.12 -0.48 -9.30
CA LYS A 258 -29.50 -0.06 -9.57
C LYS A 258 -29.89 -0.14 -11.05
N CYS A 259 -29.22 0.63 -11.92
CA CYS A 259 -29.61 0.74 -13.33
C CYS A 259 -28.86 -0.19 -14.27
N LYS A 260 -27.82 -0.90 -13.77
CA LYS A 260 -26.97 -1.79 -14.57
C LYS A 260 -26.19 -1.07 -15.69
N GLU A 261 -26.05 0.26 -15.61
CA GLU A 261 -25.18 1.02 -16.48
C GLU A 261 -23.73 0.94 -16.07
N TYR A 262 -22.83 0.97 -17.06
CA TYR A 262 -21.40 0.97 -16.81
C TYR A 262 -20.91 2.38 -16.46
N TYR A 263 -20.03 2.47 -15.49
CA TYR A 263 -19.33 3.72 -15.15
C TYR A 263 -17.85 3.45 -14.89
N LYS A 264 -17.04 4.50 -14.87
CA LYS A 264 -15.61 4.44 -14.61
C LYS A 264 -15.19 5.52 -13.61
N GLY A 265 -14.49 5.10 -12.55
CA GLY A 265 -13.97 6.00 -11.52
C GLY A 265 -15.09 6.69 -10.72
N VAL A 266 -14.91 7.98 -10.43
CA VAL A 266 -15.88 8.78 -9.62
C VAL A 266 -17.12 9.27 -10.40
N GLN A 267 -17.26 8.96 -11.68
CA GLN A 267 -18.45 9.32 -12.45
C GLN A 267 -19.54 8.28 -12.22
N TYR A 268 -20.24 8.41 -11.10
CA TYR A 268 -21.38 7.55 -10.80
C TYR A 268 -22.54 7.82 -11.79
N PRO A 269 -23.28 6.79 -12.19
CA PRO A 269 -24.53 6.98 -12.92
C PRO A 269 -25.49 7.88 -12.16
N THR A 270 -26.25 8.69 -12.89
CA THR A 270 -27.25 9.63 -12.32
C THR A 270 -28.27 8.99 -11.39
N CYS A 271 -28.46 7.66 -11.48
CA CYS A 271 -29.38 6.92 -10.60
C CYS A 271 -28.86 6.70 -9.16
N ILE A 272 -27.61 7.08 -8.86
CA ILE A 272 -27.01 6.97 -7.52
C ILE A 272 -26.95 8.34 -6.83
N GLN A 273 -27.07 9.40 -7.58
CA GLN A 273 -27.24 10.75 -7.05
C GLN A 273 -28.66 10.90 -6.46
#